data_2cd7161dcf912bb97e2cbbd83650165d
#
_entry.id   2cd7161dcf912bb97e2cbbd83650165d
#
_cell.length_a   1.000
_cell.length_b   1.000
_cell.length_c   1.000
_cell.angle_alpha   90.00
_cell.angle_beta   90.00
_cell.angle_gamma   90.00
#
_symmetry.space_group_name_H-M   'P 1'
#
loop_
_entity.id
_entity.type
_entity.pdbx_description
1 polymer ?
#
loop_
_entity_poly.entity_id
_entity_poly.type
_entity_poly.pdbx_seq_one_letter_code
_entity_poly.pdbx_strand_id
1 'polypeptide(L)'
;MTKMTTEEAFIKVLQMHGIEHSFGIIGSAFMPISDLFPKAGITFWDVAHETNGGLIADGYTRATGKMSMVIAQNGPGITGLVTPIKTAYWNHTPLLLVTPQAANKTMGQGGFQEVEQMNLFKDMVCYQEEVRDPSRMAEVL
;
A
#
# COMPACT_ATOMS: atom_id res chain seq x y z
N MET A 1 8.88 -9.35 -25.86
CA MET A 1 8.35 -8.86 -24.58
C MET A 1 8.50 -9.94 -23.53
N THR A 2 9.19 -9.69 -22.46
CA THR A 2 9.30 -10.62 -21.33
C THR A 2 7.93 -10.66 -20.65
N LYS A 3 7.29 -11.82 -20.58
CA LYS A 3 6.07 -11.99 -19.80
C LYS A 3 6.44 -11.92 -18.32
N MET A 4 5.76 -11.09 -17.54
CA MET A 4 5.90 -11.02 -16.08
C MET A 4 4.51 -11.13 -15.44
N THR A 5 4.47 -11.55 -14.19
CA THR A 5 3.21 -11.56 -13.42
C THR A 5 2.83 -10.15 -12.99
N THR A 6 1.61 -9.97 -12.53
CA THR A 6 1.14 -8.69 -11.99
C THR A 6 1.97 -8.24 -10.79
N GLU A 7 2.32 -9.19 -9.93
CA GLU A 7 3.13 -8.97 -8.74
C GLU A 7 4.56 -8.51 -9.10
N GLU A 8 5.16 -9.16 -10.11
CA GLU A 8 6.47 -8.75 -10.63
C GLU A 8 6.41 -7.35 -11.25
N ALA A 9 5.34 -7.02 -11.99
CA ALA A 9 5.14 -5.69 -12.53
C ALA A 9 5.01 -4.64 -11.43
N PHE A 10 4.23 -4.93 -10.38
CA PHE A 10 4.10 -4.07 -9.20
C PHE A 10 5.47 -3.76 -8.59
N ILE A 11 6.23 -4.79 -8.28
CA ILE A 11 7.58 -4.65 -7.71
C ILE A 11 8.50 -3.84 -8.62
N LYS A 12 8.42 -4.07 -9.93
CA LYS A 12 9.24 -3.32 -10.89
C LYS A 12 8.95 -1.82 -10.87
N VAL A 13 7.69 -1.44 -10.75
CA VAL A 13 7.32 -0.03 -10.63
C VAL A 13 7.85 0.57 -9.32
N LEU A 14 7.74 -0.14 -8.19
CA LEU A 14 8.33 0.32 -6.92
C LEU A 14 9.83 0.60 -7.06
N GLN A 15 10.57 -0.32 -7.69
CA GLN A 15 12.01 -0.15 -7.93
C GLN A 15 12.31 1.06 -8.82
N MET A 16 11.50 1.30 -9.86
CA MET A 16 11.66 2.45 -10.75
C MET A 16 11.45 3.79 -10.03
N HIS A 17 10.61 3.80 -9.00
CA HIS A 17 10.37 4.97 -8.14
C HIS A 17 11.30 5.06 -6.93
N GLY A 18 12.26 4.14 -6.79
CA GLY A 18 13.25 4.15 -5.71
C GLY A 18 12.66 3.85 -4.34
N ILE A 19 11.55 3.11 -4.27
CA ILE A 19 10.95 2.69 -3.01
C ILE A 19 11.74 1.49 -2.47
N GLU A 20 12.50 1.72 -1.41
CA GLU A 20 13.38 0.74 -0.77
C GLU A 20 12.83 0.22 0.56
N HIS A 21 11.83 0.89 1.13
CA HIS A 21 11.26 0.55 2.43
C HIS A 21 9.75 0.52 2.40
N SER A 22 9.18 -0.50 3.03
CA SER A 22 7.75 -0.66 3.29
C SER A 22 7.51 -0.88 4.78
N PHE A 23 6.48 -0.26 5.32
CA PHE A 23 6.11 -0.32 6.74
C PHE A 23 4.68 -0.80 6.89
N GLY A 24 4.38 -1.56 7.95
CA GLY A 24 3.00 -1.97 8.21
C GLY A 24 2.87 -3.38 8.75
N ILE A 25 1.73 -4.01 8.48
CA ILE A 25 1.45 -5.40 8.81
C ILE A 25 1.00 -6.12 7.54
N ILE A 26 1.69 -7.20 7.19
CA ILE A 26 1.34 -8.00 6.01
C ILE A 26 0.11 -8.85 6.34
N GLY A 27 -0.95 -8.65 5.56
CA GLY A 27 -2.09 -9.55 5.54
C GLY A 27 -2.00 -10.58 4.41
N SER A 28 -2.75 -11.66 4.52
CA SER A 28 -2.70 -12.79 3.57
C SER A 28 -2.95 -12.38 2.11
N ALA A 29 -3.79 -11.37 1.88
CA ALA A 29 -4.11 -10.91 0.52
C ALA A 29 -2.95 -10.14 -0.15
N PHE A 30 -1.95 -9.66 0.62
CA PHE A 30 -0.79 -8.96 0.10
C PHE A 30 0.45 -9.86 -0.04
N MET A 31 0.45 -11.07 0.54
CA MET A 31 1.59 -11.99 0.56
C MET A 31 2.21 -12.23 -0.82
N PRO A 32 1.46 -12.44 -1.93
CA PRO A 32 2.06 -12.69 -3.23
C PRO A 32 2.99 -11.58 -3.72
N ILE A 33 2.75 -10.34 -3.31
CA ILE A 33 3.59 -9.19 -3.63
C ILE A 33 4.77 -9.11 -2.64
N SER A 34 4.50 -9.22 -1.34
CA SER A 34 5.54 -9.07 -0.31
C SER A 34 6.60 -10.18 -0.35
N ASP A 35 6.27 -11.37 -0.84
CA ASP A 35 7.23 -12.45 -1.03
C ASP A 35 8.35 -12.11 -2.04
N LEU A 36 8.10 -11.12 -2.89
CA LEU A 36 9.10 -10.63 -3.84
C LEU A 36 10.01 -9.54 -3.27
N PHE A 37 9.69 -8.94 -2.13
CA PHE A 37 10.44 -7.83 -1.54
C PHE A 37 11.93 -8.13 -1.35
N PRO A 38 12.33 -9.28 -0.75
CA PRO A 38 13.76 -9.57 -0.54
C PRO A 38 14.56 -9.59 -1.83
N LYS A 39 13.99 -10.18 -2.91
CA LYS A 39 14.65 -10.24 -4.22
C LYS A 39 14.73 -8.88 -4.91
N ALA A 40 13.80 -7.97 -4.55
CA ALA A 40 13.73 -6.62 -5.10
C ALA A 40 14.58 -5.61 -4.35
N GLY A 41 15.19 -5.99 -3.22
CA GLY A 41 15.93 -5.08 -2.35
C GLY A 41 15.02 -4.17 -1.51
N ILE A 42 13.73 -4.52 -1.36
CA ILE A 42 12.79 -3.79 -0.53
C ILE A 42 12.80 -4.39 0.88
N THR A 43 13.10 -3.57 1.87
CA THR A 43 13.05 -3.97 3.28
C THR A 43 11.64 -3.73 3.83
N PHE A 44 11.04 -4.78 4.36
CA PHE A 44 9.77 -4.66 5.09
C PHE A 44 10.04 -4.51 6.59
N TRP A 45 9.40 -3.52 7.19
CA TRP A 45 9.46 -3.24 8.63
C TRP A 45 8.09 -3.54 9.25
N ASP A 46 8.03 -4.65 9.95
CA ASP A 46 6.83 -5.05 10.68
C ASP A 46 6.62 -4.17 11.92
N VAL A 47 5.35 -3.90 12.23
CA VAL A 47 4.95 -3.03 13.35
C VAL A 47 3.85 -3.69 14.17
N ALA A 48 3.73 -3.30 15.44
CA ALA A 48 2.69 -3.83 16.32
C ALA A 48 1.28 -3.27 16.02
N HIS A 49 1.20 -2.15 15.31
CA HIS A 49 -0.06 -1.51 14.91
C HIS A 49 0.15 -0.67 13.65
N GLU A 50 -0.80 -0.70 12.72
CA GLU A 50 -0.68 -0.03 11.42
C GLU A 50 -0.46 1.47 11.53
N THR A 51 -1.08 2.13 12.51
CA THR A 51 -0.85 3.56 12.79
C THR A 51 0.64 3.85 12.97
N ASN A 52 1.38 3.00 13.69
CA ASN A 52 2.81 3.16 13.88
C ASN A 52 3.56 3.03 12.55
N GLY A 53 3.17 2.05 11.71
CA GLY A 53 3.75 1.88 10.37
C GLY A 53 3.61 3.14 9.52
N GLY A 54 2.43 3.74 9.50
CA GLY A 54 2.16 4.97 8.76
C GLY A 54 2.95 6.17 9.30
N LEU A 55 3.06 6.33 10.63
CA LEU A 55 3.84 7.42 11.24
C LEU A 55 5.35 7.23 11.03
N ILE A 56 5.85 6.00 11.07
CA ILE A 56 7.26 5.69 10.77
C ILE A 56 7.55 6.01 9.30
N ALA A 57 6.67 5.65 8.38
CA ALA A 57 6.79 5.95 6.96
C ALA A 57 6.82 7.47 6.69
N ASP A 58 5.92 8.24 7.32
CA ASP A 58 5.93 9.71 7.26
C ASP A 58 7.27 10.27 7.76
N GLY A 59 7.72 9.82 8.94
CA GLY A 59 8.99 10.22 9.53
C GLY A 59 10.19 9.87 8.66
N TYR A 60 10.24 8.65 8.11
CA TYR A 60 11.30 8.21 7.20
C TYR A 60 11.37 9.11 5.95
N THR A 61 10.24 9.33 5.29
CA THR A 61 10.18 10.16 4.08
C THR A 61 10.60 11.60 4.37
N ARG A 62 10.15 12.17 5.47
CA ARG A 62 10.54 13.55 5.88
C ARG A 62 12.02 13.65 6.22
N ALA A 63 12.61 12.64 6.84
CA ALA A 63 14.02 12.64 7.21
C ALA A 63 14.97 12.39 6.05
N THR A 64 14.55 11.59 5.06
CA THR A 64 15.42 11.14 3.97
C THR A 64 15.14 11.81 2.63
N GLY A 65 13.96 12.37 2.44
CA GLY A 65 13.47 12.84 1.15
C GLY A 65 13.08 11.72 0.17
N LYS A 66 13.15 10.45 0.60
CA LYS A 66 12.80 9.29 -0.23
C LYS A 66 11.36 8.86 0.05
N MET A 67 10.59 8.60 -1.01
CA MET A 67 9.25 8.02 -0.86
C MET A 67 9.36 6.63 -0.22
N SER A 68 8.43 6.33 0.67
CA SER A 68 8.25 5.01 1.28
C SER A 68 6.85 4.48 1.01
N MET A 69 6.65 3.18 1.28
CA MET A 69 5.36 2.53 1.12
C MET A 69 4.82 2.09 2.48
N VAL A 70 3.51 2.23 2.65
CA VAL A 70 2.77 1.66 3.79
C VAL A 70 1.81 0.61 3.27
N ILE A 71 1.80 -0.53 3.92
CA ILE A 71 0.87 -1.61 3.61
C ILE A 71 0.04 -1.98 4.84
N ALA A 72 -1.21 -2.31 4.61
CA ALA A 72 -2.11 -2.83 5.63
C ALA A 72 -3.13 -3.76 4.99
N GLN A 73 -3.62 -4.71 5.77
CA GLN A 73 -4.76 -5.53 5.38
C GLN A 73 -6.02 -4.67 5.27
N ASN A 74 -6.95 -5.02 4.39
CA ASN A 74 -8.26 -4.38 4.30
C ASN A 74 -9.03 -4.47 5.64
N GLY A 75 -10.04 -3.63 5.81
CA GLY A 75 -10.82 -3.57 7.05
C GLY A 75 -10.06 -2.90 8.19
N PRO A 76 -9.82 -3.59 9.33
CA PRO A 76 -9.23 -2.97 10.50
C PRO A 76 -7.81 -2.42 10.26
N GLY A 77 -7.02 -3.05 9.40
CA GLY A 77 -5.68 -2.56 9.08
C GLY A 77 -5.72 -1.21 8.40
N ILE A 78 -6.53 -1.07 7.35
CA ILE A 78 -6.63 0.21 6.63
C ILE A 78 -7.26 1.32 7.46
N THR A 79 -8.25 1.01 8.31
CA THR A 79 -8.85 2.02 9.20
C THR A 79 -7.86 2.54 10.25
N GLY A 80 -6.90 1.72 10.68
CA GLY A 80 -5.80 2.13 11.55
C GLY A 80 -4.85 3.15 10.91
N LEU A 81 -4.88 3.31 9.59
CA LEU A 81 -4.02 4.25 8.86
C LEU A 81 -4.63 5.64 8.65
N VAL A 82 -5.87 5.90 9.05
CA VAL A 82 -6.53 7.21 8.86
C VAL A 82 -5.68 8.36 9.43
N THR A 83 -5.25 8.25 10.67
CA THR A 83 -4.44 9.30 11.31
C THR A 83 -3.10 9.55 10.60
N PRO A 84 -2.24 8.54 10.35
CA PRO A 84 -0.96 8.79 9.70
C PRO A 84 -1.09 9.28 8.26
N ILE A 85 -2.06 8.77 7.50
CA ILE A 85 -2.26 9.23 6.12
C ILE A 85 -2.72 10.69 6.10
N LYS A 86 -3.65 11.08 6.98
CA LYS A 86 -4.05 12.49 7.11
C LYS A 86 -2.88 13.37 7.55
N THR A 87 -2.02 12.87 8.44
CA THR A 87 -0.80 13.57 8.87
C THR A 87 0.16 13.79 7.70
N ALA A 88 0.45 12.74 6.92
CA ALA A 88 1.30 12.84 5.74
C ALA A 88 0.72 13.81 4.69
N TYR A 89 -0.59 13.77 4.45
CA TYR A 89 -1.29 14.69 3.55
C TYR A 89 -1.11 16.16 3.97
N TRP A 90 -1.34 16.48 5.25
CA TRP A 90 -1.16 17.83 5.78
C TRP A 90 0.27 18.34 5.72
N ASN A 91 1.24 17.45 5.84
CA ASN A 91 2.66 17.78 5.76
C ASN A 91 3.23 17.70 4.34
N HIS A 92 2.40 17.39 3.35
CA HIS A 92 2.82 17.17 1.95
C HIS A 92 3.94 16.12 1.83
N THR A 93 3.91 15.11 2.69
CA THR A 93 4.87 14.00 2.67
C THR A 93 4.48 13.01 1.58
N PRO A 94 5.33 12.77 0.56
CA PRO A 94 5.06 11.77 -0.46
C PRO A 94 5.11 10.35 0.14
N LEU A 95 3.98 9.66 0.09
CA LEU A 95 3.79 8.35 0.68
C LEU A 95 2.89 7.51 -0.21
N LEU A 96 3.29 6.27 -0.48
CA LEU A 96 2.46 5.29 -1.19
C LEU A 96 1.72 4.40 -0.18
N LEU A 97 0.41 4.49 -0.14
CA LEU A 97 -0.44 3.57 0.61
C LEU A 97 -0.96 2.47 -0.30
N VAL A 98 -0.70 1.21 0.05
CA VAL A 98 -1.19 0.05 -0.68
C VAL A 98 -1.97 -0.86 0.27
N THR A 99 -3.17 -1.25 -0.15
CA THR A 99 -4.02 -2.13 0.63
C THR A 99 -4.81 -3.06 -0.30
N PRO A 100 -5.00 -4.33 0.07
CA PRO A 100 -5.87 -5.22 -0.67
C PRO A 100 -7.35 -4.89 -0.42
N GLN A 101 -8.23 -5.52 -1.18
CA GLN A 101 -9.68 -5.49 -0.98
C GLN A 101 -10.24 -6.91 -1.09
N ALA A 102 -11.49 -7.10 -0.70
CA ALA A 102 -12.23 -8.32 -0.95
C ALA A 102 -12.21 -8.69 -2.45
N ALA A 103 -12.25 -9.98 -2.76
CA ALA A 103 -12.21 -10.42 -4.16
C ALA A 103 -13.38 -9.85 -4.95
N ASN A 104 -13.12 -9.38 -6.18
CA ASN A 104 -14.13 -8.74 -7.05
C ASN A 104 -15.44 -9.54 -7.16
N LYS A 105 -15.35 -10.88 -7.21
CA LYS A 105 -16.52 -11.75 -7.34
C LYS A 105 -17.41 -11.85 -6.08
N THR A 106 -16.89 -11.42 -4.93
CA THR A 106 -17.60 -11.48 -3.64
C THR A 106 -17.83 -10.11 -3.02
N MET A 107 -17.39 -9.05 -3.70
CA MET A 107 -17.57 -7.68 -3.23
C MET A 107 -19.05 -7.32 -3.09
N GLY A 108 -19.41 -6.65 -2.01
CA GLY A 108 -20.80 -6.31 -1.68
C GLY A 108 -21.59 -7.44 -1.02
N GLN A 109 -20.97 -8.58 -0.76
CA GLN A 109 -21.62 -9.73 -0.12
C GLN A 109 -21.23 -9.91 1.36
N GLY A 110 -20.60 -8.89 1.95
CA GLY A 110 -20.09 -8.98 3.33
C GLY A 110 -18.86 -9.88 3.43
N GLY A 111 -17.95 -9.76 2.47
CA GLY A 111 -16.68 -10.48 2.48
C GLY A 111 -15.85 -10.17 3.73
N PHE A 112 -14.94 -11.08 4.09
CA PHE A 112 -14.10 -10.90 5.27
C PHE A 112 -13.31 -9.59 5.19
N GLN A 113 -13.49 -8.74 6.19
CA GLN A 113 -12.83 -7.43 6.30
C GLN A 113 -13.10 -6.47 5.12
N GLU A 114 -14.19 -6.66 4.38
CA GLU A 114 -14.61 -5.74 3.33
C GLU A 114 -15.02 -4.39 3.93
N VAL A 115 -14.45 -3.29 3.42
CA VAL A 115 -14.82 -1.91 3.79
C VAL A 115 -14.72 -0.99 2.57
N GLU A 116 -15.43 0.12 2.60
CA GLU A 116 -15.40 1.18 1.58
C GLU A 116 -14.13 2.04 1.69
N GLN A 117 -12.99 1.50 1.25
CA GLN A 117 -11.67 2.11 1.42
C GLN A 117 -11.54 3.43 0.64
N MET A 118 -12.06 3.48 -0.58
CA MET A 118 -11.99 4.67 -1.44
C MET A 118 -12.69 5.87 -0.81
N ASN A 119 -13.85 5.65 -0.20
CA ASN A 119 -14.57 6.71 0.50
C ASN A 119 -13.86 7.14 1.79
N LEU A 120 -13.19 6.20 2.47
CA LEU A 120 -12.47 6.49 3.70
C LEU A 120 -11.34 7.52 3.51
N PHE A 121 -10.64 7.47 2.38
CA PHE A 121 -9.47 8.32 2.11
C PHE A 121 -9.72 9.47 1.14
N LYS A 122 -10.94 9.66 0.67
CA LYS A 122 -11.29 10.60 -0.40
C LYS A 122 -10.73 12.02 -0.23
N ASP A 123 -10.64 12.52 1.00
CA ASP A 123 -10.15 13.87 1.31
C ASP A 123 -8.77 13.87 2.01
N MET A 124 -8.08 12.74 1.99
CA MET A 124 -6.81 12.53 2.70
C MET A 124 -5.66 12.13 1.79
N VAL A 125 -5.91 12.01 0.50
CA VAL A 125 -4.90 11.65 -0.50
C VAL A 125 -5.05 12.53 -1.74
N CYS A 126 -3.97 12.73 -2.46
CA CYS A 126 -3.98 13.49 -3.71
C CYS A 126 -4.38 12.64 -4.92
N TYR A 127 -4.25 11.33 -4.82
CA TYR A 127 -4.64 10.35 -5.83
C TYR A 127 -5.05 9.05 -5.15
N GLN A 128 -6.02 8.36 -5.70
CA GLN A 128 -6.40 7.00 -5.31
C GLN A 128 -7.07 6.27 -6.46
N GLU A 129 -6.79 4.99 -6.58
CA GLU A 129 -7.37 4.11 -7.61
C GLU A 129 -7.56 2.70 -7.05
N GLU A 130 -8.64 2.04 -7.46
CA GLU A 130 -8.86 0.63 -7.22
C GLU A 130 -8.55 -0.17 -8.49
N VAL A 131 -7.52 -1.00 -8.45
CA VAL A 131 -7.11 -1.83 -9.59
C VAL A 131 -7.97 -3.10 -9.64
N ARG A 132 -8.97 -3.11 -10.50
CA ARG A 132 -9.85 -4.28 -10.72
C ARG A 132 -9.40 -5.14 -11.89
N ASP A 133 -8.64 -4.59 -12.81
CA ASP A 133 -8.03 -5.30 -13.94
C ASP A 133 -6.52 -5.42 -13.72
N PRO A 134 -5.98 -6.64 -13.51
CA PRO A 134 -4.55 -6.85 -13.29
C PRO A 134 -3.65 -6.28 -14.40
N SER A 135 -4.14 -6.20 -15.64
CA SER A 135 -3.37 -5.66 -16.78
C SER A 135 -3.06 -4.17 -16.63
N ARG A 136 -3.82 -3.44 -15.81
CA ARG A 136 -3.63 -2.00 -15.54
C ARG A 136 -2.72 -1.71 -14.34
N MET A 137 -2.22 -2.73 -13.66
CA MET A 137 -1.45 -2.56 -12.43
C MET A 137 -0.27 -1.59 -12.59
N ALA A 138 0.54 -1.76 -13.64
CA ALA A 138 1.71 -0.92 -13.88
C ALA A 138 1.37 0.50 -14.38
N GLU A 139 0.16 0.69 -14.94
CA GLU A 139 -0.33 2.02 -15.36
C GLU A 139 -0.81 2.83 -14.14
N VAL A 140 -1.48 2.15 -13.21
CA VAL A 140 -2.12 2.80 -12.06
C VAL A 140 -1.10 3.14 -10.97
N LEU A 141 -0.13 2.27 -10.75
CA LEU A 141 0.93 2.45 -9.75
C LEU A 141 1.98 3.45 -10.21
#